data_17432c86da648bcec503243ec1ff066d
#
_entry.id   17432c86da648bcec503243ec1ff066d
#
_cell.length_a   1.000
_cell.length_b   1.000
_cell.length_c   1.000
_cell.angle_alpha   90.00
_cell.angle_beta   90.00
_cell.angle_gamma   90.00
#
_symmetry.space_group_name_H-M   'P 1'
#
loop_
_entity.id
_entity.type
_entity.pdbx_description
1 polymer ?
#
loop_
_entity_poly.entity_id
_entity_poly.type
_entity_poly.pdbx_seq_one_letter_code
_entity_poly.pdbx_strand_id
1 'polypeptide(L)'
;MKFGLFQSVQLPEPGAQAKYYKEALEQVRWAEQLGFDSVWFTEHHFSRHGIVPASMTVLAYLAAVTTSIRLGTAVAVLPFHNPIQLA
;
A
#
# COMPACT_ATOMS: atom_id res chain seq x y z
N MET A 1 -1.49 0.00 23.17
CA MET A 1 -0.62 0.55 22.11
C MET A 1 -1.10 0.01 20.77
N LYS A 2 -1.12 0.85 19.74
CA LYS A 2 -1.52 0.44 18.39
C LYS A 2 -0.30 0.45 17.48
N PHE A 3 -0.19 -0.58 16.64
CA PHE A 3 0.90 -0.72 15.67
C PHE A 3 0.34 -0.62 14.25
N GLY A 4 1.05 0.08 13.39
CA GLY A 4 0.77 0.15 11.95
C GLY A 4 1.91 -0.44 11.14
N LEU A 5 1.56 -1.03 10.00
CA LEU A 5 2.51 -1.47 9.00
C LEU A 5 2.69 -0.36 7.96
N PHE A 6 3.94 -0.01 7.67
CA PHE A 6 4.28 0.93 6.61
C PHE A 6 4.84 0.17 5.40
N GLN A 7 4.20 0.34 4.25
CA GLN A 7 4.55 -0.37 3.02
C GLN A 7 5.07 0.59 1.94
N SER A 8 6.35 0.42 1.61
CA SER A 8 6.96 1.02 0.44
C SER A 8 7.45 -0.12 -0.46
N VAL A 9 6.60 -0.63 -1.31
CA VAL A 9 6.92 -1.78 -2.16
C VAL A 9 8.13 -1.46 -3.02
N GLN A 10 9.29 -2.01 -2.67
CA GLN A 10 10.55 -1.79 -3.37
C GLN A 10 10.76 -2.81 -4.48
N LEU A 11 11.55 -2.46 -5.50
CA LEU A 11 11.89 -3.32 -6.62
C LEU A 11 13.40 -3.58 -6.69
N PRO A 12 13.95 -4.49 -5.87
CA PRO A 12 15.37 -4.86 -5.95
C PRO A 12 15.73 -5.55 -7.28
N GLU A 13 14.84 -6.40 -7.78
CA GLU A 13 15.02 -7.13 -9.04
C GLU A 13 14.16 -6.51 -10.16
N PRO A 14 14.77 -5.95 -11.22
CA PRO A 14 14.02 -5.48 -12.39
C PRO A 14 13.15 -6.58 -12.99
N GLY A 15 11.89 -6.26 -13.34
CA GLY A 15 10.95 -7.21 -13.94
C GLY A 15 10.18 -8.08 -12.94
N ALA A 16 10.49 -8.01 -11.64
CA ALA A 16 9.84 -8.83 -10.61
C ALA A 16 8.69 -8.11 -9.86
N GLN A 17 8.05 -7.11 -10.50
CA GLN A 17 6.99 -6.30 -9.86
C GLN A 17 5.88 -7.16 -9.25
N ALA A 18 5.37 -8.13 -10.00
CA ALA A 18 4.28 -8.99 -9.55
C ALA A 18 4.62 -9.76 -8.26
N LYS A 19 5.88 -10.21 -8.13
CA LYS A 19 6.39 -10.90 -6.93
C LYS A 19 6.29 -9.97 -5.71
N TYR A 20 6.86 -8.76 -5.81
CA TYR A 20 6.93 -7.84 -4.68
C TYR A 20 5.56 -7.28 -4.29
N TYR A 21 4.65 -7.06 -5.26
CA TYR A 21 3.25 -6.74 -4.94
C TYR A 21 2.57 -7.87 -4.16
N LYS A 22 2.71 -9.13 -4.60
CA LYS A 22 2.13 -10.27 -3.89
C LYS A 22 2.67 -10.39 -2.46
N GLU A 23 3.98 -10.28 -2.29
CA GLU A 23 4.61 -10.32 -0.96
C GLU A 23 4.07 -9.21 -0.05
N ALA A 24 3.95 -7.99 -0.55
CA ALA A 24 3.42 -6.86 0.22
C ALA A 24 1.96 -7.10 0.64
N LEU A 25 1.13 -7.61 -0.25
CA LEU A 25 -0.27 -7.93 0.04
C LEU A 25 -0.40 -9.06 1.07
N GLU A 26 0.45 -10.09 1.00
CA GLU A 26 0.51 -11.15 2.00
C GLU A 26 0.94 -10.63 3.38
N GLN A 27 1.92 -9.74 3.43
CA GLN A 27 2.35 -9.09 4.66
C GLN A 27 1.21 -8.32 5.33
N VAL A 28 0.37 -7.64 4.56
CA VAL A 28 -0.82 -6.96 5.11
C VAL A 28 -1.80 -7.94 5.74
N ARG A 29 -2.04 -9.08 5.08
CA ARG A 29 -2.92 -10.12 5.62
C ARG A 29 -2.37 -10.71 6.92
N TRP A 30 -1.07 -10.95 6.98
CA TRP A 30 -0.43 -11.40 8.21
C TRP A 30 -0.49 -10.36 9.31
N ALA A 31 -0.26 -9.09 8.97
CA ALA A 31 -0.37 -7.99 9.92
C ALA A 31 -1.79 -7.92 10.53
N GLU A 32 -2.83 -8.09 9.71
CA GLU A 32 -4.21 -8.16 10.20
C GLU A 32 -4.41 -9.33 11.16
N GLN A 33 -3.94 -10.53 10.80
CA GLN A 33 -4.04 -11.72 11.65
C GLN A 33 -3.28 -11.58 12.98
N LEU A 34 -2.18 -10.84 12.97
CA LEU A 34 -1.36 -10.55 14.15
C LEU A 34 -1.90 -9.39 15.00
N GLY A 35 -3.00 -8.76 14.59
CA GLY A 35 -3.64 -7.68 15.33
C GLY A 35 -3.06 -6.29 15.13
N PHE A 36 -2.37 -6.05 14.02
CA PHE A 36 -1.97 -4.69 13.65
C PHE A 36 -3.21 -3.83 13.38
N ASP A 37 -3.15 -2.57 13.83
CA ASP A 37 -4.27 -1.64 13.75
C ASP A 37 -4.46 -1.05 12.34
N SER A 38 -3.37 -0.84 11.62
CA SER A 38 -3.41 -0.14 10.33
C SER A 38 -2.29 -0.55 9.39
N VAL A 39 -2.49 -0.31 8.09
CA VAL A 39 -1.45 -0.34 7.08
C VAL A 39 -1.45 0.94 6.27
N TRP A 40 -0.27 1.42 5.91
CA TRP A 40 -0.04 2.67 5.21
C TRP A 40 0.83 2.42 4.00
N PHE A 41 0.27 2.69 2.80
CA PHE A 41 1.02 2.57 1.54
C PHE A 41 1.56 3.91 1.08
N THR A 42 2.83 3.90 0.65
CA THR A 42 3.44 5.07 -0.01
C THR A 42 2.92 5.21 -1.43
N GLU A 43 3.04 6.42 -1.98
CA GLU A 43 2.87 6.68 -3.41
C GLU A 43 4.20 7.18 -3.97
N HIS A 44 4.78 6.43 -4.93
CA HIS A 44 6.00 6.81 -5.61
C HIS A 44 5.85 6.68 -7.12
N HIS A 45 6.50 7.58 -7.85
CA HIS A 45 6.48 7.61 -9.29
C HIS A 45 7.92 7.55 -9.83
N PHE A 46 8.13 6.77 -10.90
CA PHE A 46 9.42 6.63 -11.59
C PHE A 46 10.58 6.22 -10.69
N SER A 47 10.33 5.42 -9.66
CA SER A 47 11.32 5.01 -8.68
C SER A 47 11.30 3.50 -8.44
N ARG A 48 12.50 2.92 -8.21
CA ARG A 48 12.63 1.53 -7.77
C ARG A 48 12.53 1.38 -6.24
N HIS A 49 12.67 2.47 -5.51
CA HIS A 49 12.53 2.50 -4.06
C HIS A 49 11.07 2.45 -3.60
N GLY A 50 10.14 2.65 -4.52
CA GLY A 50 8.71 2.47 -4.31
C GLY A 50 8.02 2.36 -5.66
N ILE A 51 7.35 1.24 -5.89
CA ILE A 51 6.72 0.95 -7.18
C ILE A 51 5.20 1.04 -7.14
N VAL A 52 4.65 1.72 -6.16
CA VAL A 52 3.20 1.95 -6.03
C VAL A 52 2.86 3.37 -6.50
N PRO A 53 2.51 3.57 -7.78
CA PRO A 53 2.12 4.89 -8.28
C PRO A 53 0.65 5.21 -8.00
N ALA A 54 -0.15 4.21 -7.66
CA ALA A 54 -1.60 4.33 -7.43
C ALA A 54 -1.97 3.64 -6.11
N SER A 55 -1.56 4.23 -4.99
CA SER A 55 -1.80 3.68 -3.64
C SER A 55 -3.29 3.44 -3.37
N MET A 56 -4.17 4.33 -3.82
CA MET A 56 -5.63 4.17 -3.65
C MET A 56 -6.16 2.91 -4.33
N THR A 57 -5.61 2.53 -5.48
CA THR A 57 -6.00 1.29 -6.19
C THR A 57 -5.60 0.05 -5.38
N VAL A 58 -4.40 0.05 -4.80
CA VAL A 58 -3.94 -1.04 -3.92
C VAL A 58 -4.81 -1.13 -2.68
N LEU A 59 -5.15 0.01 -2.07
CA LEU A 59 -6.01 0.05 -0.89
C LEU A 59 -7.43 -0.44 -1.20
N ALA A 60 -7.97 -0.12 -2.39
CA ALA A 60 -9.28 -0.62 -2.82
C ALA A 60 -9.28 -2.16 -2.95
N TYR A 61 -8.22 -2.74 -3.50
CA TYR A 61 -8.05 -4.20 -3.51
C TYR A 61 -7.97 -4.79 -2.10
N LEU A 62 -7.16 -4.17 -1.23
CA LEU A 62 -7.01 -4.62 0.15
C LEU A 62 -8.32 -4.52 0.94
N ALA A 63 -9.12 -3.50 0.68
CA ALA A 63 -10.45 -3.36 1.31
C ALA A 63 -11.38 -4.54 1.01
N ALA A 64 -11.21 -5.18 -0.15
CA ALA A 64 -12.00 -6.35 -0.53
C ALA A 64 -11.52 -7.65 0.14
N VAL A 65 -10.26 -7.72 0.60
CA VAL A 65 -9.63 -8.96 1.10
C VAL A 65 -9.20 -8.89 2.57
N THR A 66 -9.47 -7.78 3.25
CA THR A 66 -9.25 -7.57 4.68
C THR A 66 -10.57 -7.26 5.38
N THR A 67 -10.62 -7.38 6.70
CA THR A 67 -11.86 -7.22 7.48
C THR A 67 -11.77 -6.17 8.58
N SER A 68 -10.62 -6.01 9.21
CA SER A 68 -10.48 -5.19 10.43
C SER A 68 -9.36 -4.16 10.36
N ILE A 69 -8.28 -4.45 9.62
CA ILE A 69 -7.14 -3.53 9.54
C ILE A 69 -7.52 -2.25 8.80
N ARG A 70 -7.16 -1.10 9.37
CA ARG A 70 -7.41 0.20 8.74
C ARG A 70 -6.41 0.47 7.64
N LEU A 71 -6.89 1.03 6.53
CA LEU A 71 -6.12 1.26 5.31
C LEU A 71 -5.88 2.76 5.12
N GLY A 72 -4.65 3.14 4.85
CA GLY A 72 -4.28 4.53 4.66
C GLY A 72 -3.18 4.77 3.64
N THR A 73 -3.10 5.99 3.15
CA THR A 73 -2.00 6.46 2.29
C THR A 73 -0.99 7.25 3.11
N ALA A 74 0.29 7.03 2.82
CA ALA A 74 1.38 7.79 3.42
C ALA A 74 2.46 8.10 2.36
N VAL A 75 2.13 8.96 1.44
CA VAL A 75 0.96 9.86 1.32
C VAL A 75 0.26 9.65 -0.02
N ALA A 76 -0.86 10.34 -0.26
CA ALA A 76 -1.36 10.59 -1.60
C ALA A 76 -0.72 11.89 -2.11
N VAL A 77 -0.02 11.81 -3.26
CA VAL A 77 0.69 12.97 -3.85
C VAL A 77 -0.32 13.84 -4.59
N LEU A 78 -0.89 14.81 -3.90
CA LEU A 78 -2.04 15.60 -4.36
C LEU A 78 -1.90 16.17 -5.78
N PRO A 79 -0.75 16.71 -6.22
CA PRO A 79 -0.62 17.26 -7.58
C PRO A 79 -0.87 16.27 -8.72
N PHE A 80 -0.80 14.96 -8.44
CA PHE A 80 -1.02 13.92 -9.44
C PHE A 80 -2.47 13.40 -9.49
N HIS A 81 -3.33 13.91 -8.64
CA HIS A 81 -4.70 13.43 -8.51
C HIS A 81 -5.73 14.48 -8.91
N ASN A 82 -6.82 14.02 -9.52
CA ASN A 82 -7.99 14.87 -9.70
C ASN A 82 -8.62 15.14 -8.33
N PRO A 83 -8.79 16.41 -7.91
CA PRO A 83 -9.29 16.74 -6.59
C PRO A 83 -10.71 16.24 -6.33
N ILE A 84 -11.53 16.13 -7.35
CA ILE A 84 -12.90 15.62 -7.24
C ILE A 84 -12.91 14.12 -6.92
N GLN A 85 -11.98 13.37 -7.56
CA GLN A 85 -11.86 11.92 -7.32
C GLN A 85 -11.20 11.63 -5.97
N LEU A 86 -10.29 12.51 -5.52
CA LEU A 86 -9.59 12.31 -4.25
C LEU A 86 -10.47 12.68 -3.05
N ALA A 87 -11.32 13.66 -3.19
CA ALA A 87 -12.24 14.07 -2.14
C ALA A 87 -13.33 13.03 -1.90
#